data_933a89db62bfe94b123ec9bb46cf7998
#
_entry.id   933a89db62bfe94b123ec9bb46cf7998
#
_cell.length_a   1.000
_cell.length_b   1.000
_cell.length_c   1.000
_cell.angle_alpha   90.00
_cell.angle_beta   90.00
_cell.angle_gamma   90.00
#
_symmetry.space_group_name_H-M   'P 1'
#
loop_
_entity.id
_entity.type
_entity.pdbx_description
1 polymer ?
#
loop_
_entity_poly.entity_id
_entity_poly.type
_entity_poly.pdbx_seq_one_letter_code
_entity_poly.pdbx_strand_id
1 'polypeptide(L)'
;AQDRGLTISTKVGLQRDAVNTWRVDASVSAIRQQVEHDLRTLGTDCLPLVFLRLGDGKFLTRDPTPLQESLNALVELQSEGKLRAIGLSECTLPDLEQALQITPITAIQNRYNLRQCEDPILAWATAEHCPYWAYSPLASGLLLKRAPPQLVKMAQKYQATPAQIASAWLLARSPMLMPIVGTQNPQHLLEHTKALSIQMSAVDRAILEQLLDLSS
;
A
#
# COMPACT_ATOMS: atom_id res chain seq x y z
N ALA A 1 -8.15 21.19 3.18
CA ALA A 1 -7.22 20.10 3.49
C ALA A 1 -5.73 20.53 3.38
N GLN A 2 -5.43 21.55 2.57
CA GLN A 2 -4.05 22.02 2.34
C GLN A 2 -3.39 22.71 3.56
N ASP A 3 -4.17 23.17 4.52
CA ASP A 3 -3.69 23.99 5.65
C ASP A 3 -3.06 23.20 6.81
N ARG A 4 -2.96 21.86 6.74
CA ARG A 4 -2.46 21.05 7.85
C ARG A 4 -1.15 20.32 7.58
N GLY A 5 -0.44 20.63 6.51
CA GLY A 5 0.80 19.93 6.13
C GLY A 5 0.58 18.46 5.75
N LEU A 6 -0.66 18.06 5.40
CA LEU A 6 -0.98 16.70 5.00
C LEU A 6 -0.71 16.51 3.51
N THR A 7 -0.02 15.44 3.16
CA THR A 7 0.12 14.97 1.78
C THR A 7 -0.98 13.97 1.46
N ILE A 8 -1.79 14.27 0.45
CA ILE A 8 -2.85 13.37 -0.03
C ILE A 8 -2.31 12.58 -1.20
N SER A 9 -2.59 11.28 -1.23
CA SER A 9 -2.36 10.44 -2.40
C SER A 9 -3.66 9.86 -2.91
N THR A 10 -3.77 9.72 -4.22
CA THR A 10 -4.87 9.06 -4.89
C THR A 10 -4.41 7.83 -5.67
N LYS A 11 -5.34 7.10 -6.25
CA LYS A 11 -5.05 5.87 -6.95
C LYS A 11 -5.91 5.76 -8.20
N VAL A 12 -5.28 5.52 -9.34
CA VAL A 12 -5.92 5.33 -10.65
C VAL A 12 -5.67 3.93 -11.21
N GLY A 13 -6.35 3.54 -12.27
CA GLY A 13 -6.31 2.21 -12.84
C GLY A 13 -7.35 1.25 -12.25
N LEU A 14 -8.18 1.75 -11.32
CA LEU A 14 -9.22 0.99 -10.65
C LEU A 14 -10.37 1.92 -10.28
N GLN A 15 -11.59 1.56 -10.63
CA GLN A 15 -12.79 2.33 -10.30
C GLN A 15 -13.86 1.42 -9.68
N ARG A 16 -14.80 2.02 -8.98
CA ARG A 16 -16.04 1.36 -8.60
C ARG A 16 -17.13 1.71 -9.60
N ASP A 17 -17.85 0.70 -10.08
CA ASP A 17 -19.02 0.91 -10.91
C ASP A 17 -20.25 1.29 -10.06
N ALA A 18 -21.37 1.55 -10.74
CA ALA A 18 -22.63 1.97 -10.12
C ALA A 18 -23.20 0.94 -9.10
N VAL A 19 -22.81 -0.33 -9.20
CA VAL A 19 -23.20 -1.40 -8.27
C VAL A 19 -22.10 -1.71 -7.24
N ASN A 20 -21.14 -0.79 -7.10
CA ASN A 20 -20.03 -0.85 -6.14
C ASN A 20 -19.06 -2.02 -6.37
N THR A 21 -18.98 -2.55 -7.59
CA THR A 21 -18.02 -3.57 -7.99
C THR A 21 -16.73 -2.91 -8.48
N TRP A 22 -15.59 -3.49 -8.12
CA TRP A 22 -14.30 -3.01 -8.59
C TRP A 22 -14.08 -3.41 -10.06
N ARG A 23 -13.76 -2.43 -10.89
CA ARG A 23 -13.33 -2.62 -12.28
C ARG A 23 -11.95 -2.06 -12.47
N VAL A 24 -11.09 -2.86 -13.09
CA VAL A 24 -9.76 -2.42 -13.51
C VAL A 24 -9.92 -1.74 -14.87
N ASP A 25 -9.42 -0.52 -14.97
CA ASP A 25 -9.36 0.24 -16.22
C ASP A 25 -8.18 1.21 -16.13
N ALA A 26 -7.06 0.78 -16.67
CA ALA A 26 -5.81 1.52 -16.74
C ALA A 26 -5.56 2.12 -18.13
N SER A 27 -6.59 2.18 -18.99
CA SER A 27 -6.51 2.85 -20.28
C SER A 27 -6.15 4.33 -20.13
N VAL A 28 -5.52 4.90 -21.14
CA VAL A 28 -5.11 6.32 -21.17
C VAL A 28 -6.30 7.25 -20.86
N SER A 29 -7.46 6.96 -21.49
CA SER A 29 -8.68 7.74 -21.27
C SER A 29 -9.20 7.64 -19.84
N ALA A 30 -9.20 6.43 -19.27
CA ALA A 30 -9.67 6.20 -17.90
C ALA A 30 -8.74 6.86 -16.87
N ILE A 31 -7.43 6.77 -17.03
CA ILE A 31 -6.45 7.41 -16.15
C ILE A 31 -6.66 8.93 -16.14
N ARG A 32 -6.79 9.56 -17.33
CA ARG A 32 -7.05 10.99 -17.41
C ARG A 32 -8.35 11.39 -16.72
N GLN A 33 -9.44 10.64 -16.95
CA GLN A 33 -10.73 10.90 -16.32
C GLN A 33 -10.67 10.76 -14.80
N GLN A 34 -9.95 9.74 -14.28
CA GLN A 34 -9.80 9.50 -12.85
C GLN A 34 -8.98 10.61 -12.18
N VAL A 35 -7.88 11.04 -12.77
CA VAL A 35 -7.08 12.17 -12.26
C VAL A 35 -7.90 13.46 -12.24
N GLU A 36 -8.62 13.77 -13.31
CA GLU A 36 -9.50 14.95 -13.37
C GLU A 36 -10.64 14.89 -12.34
N HIS A 37 -11.18 13.68 -12.13
CA HIS A 37 -12.19 13.47 -11.09
C HIS A 37 -11.63 13.74 -9.70
N ASP A 38 -10.43 13.21 -9.39
CA ASP A 38 -9.77 13.39 -8.11
C ASP A 38 -9.43 14.85 -7.83
N LEU A 39 -8.91 15.58 -8.83
CA LEU A 39 -8.65 17.02 -8.75
C LEU A 39 -9.92 17.81 -8.36
N ARG A 40 -11.02 17.55 -9.08
CA ARG A 40 -12.32 18.20 -8.78
C ARG A 40 -12.84 17.84 -7.39
N THR A 41 -12.79 16.55 -7.03
CA THR A 41 -13.32 16.06 -5.75
C THR A 41 -12.55 16.60 -4.56
N LEU A 42 -11.23 16.74 -4.70
CA LEU A 42 -10.36 17.26 -3.66
C LEU A 42 -10.25 18.78 -3.65
N GLY A 43 -10.77 19.46 -4.67
CA GLY A 43 -10.69 20.90 -4.81
C GLY A 43 -9.24 21.40 -4.90
N THR A 44 -8.42 20.74 -5.71
CA THR A 44 -7.00 21.06 -5.92
C THR A 44 -6.65 21.03 -7.40
N ASP A 45 -5.68 21.82 -7.81
CA ASP A 45 -5.19 21.86 -9.19
C ASP A 45 -4.06 20.85 -9.44
N CYS A 46 -3.48 20.29 -8.36
CA CYS A 46 -2.36 19.36 -8.47
C CYS A 46 -2.42 18.29 -7.37
N LEU A 47 -2.35 17.02 -7.75
CA LEU A 47 -2.25 15.87 -6.83
C LEU A 47 -0.80 15.66 -6.42
N PRO A 48 -0.48 15.60 -5.11
CA PRO A 48 0.90 15.38 -4.66
C PRO A 48 1.48 14.03 -5.08
N LEU A 49 0.67 12.97 -5.07
CA LEU A 49 1.08 11.61 -5.42
C LEU A 49 -0.09 10.84 -5.98
N VAL A 50 0.11 10.20 -7.14
CA VAL A 50 -0.86 9.32 -7.78
C VAL A 50 -0.27 7.94 -7.96
N PHE A 51 -0.92 6.91 -7.41
CA PHE A 51 -0.53 5.52 -7.63
C PHE A 51 -1.24 4.96 -8.86
N LEU A 52 -0.49 4.36 -9.78
CA LEU A 52 -1.04 3.48 -10.81
C LEU A 52 -1.23 2.09 -10.22
N ARG A 53 -2.46 1.61 -10.18
CA ARG A 53 -2.78 0.27 -9.72
C ARG A 53 -2.84 -0.70 -10.89
N LEU A 54 -2.00 -1.74 -10.82
CA LEU A 54 -1.84 -2.71 -11.92
C LEU A 54 -2.71 -3.95 -11.76
N GLY A 55 -3.04 -4.32 -10.52
CA GLY A 55 -3.64 -5.60 -10.19
C GLY A 55 -2.61 -6.73 -10.10
N ASP A 56 -2.76 -7.60 -9.10
CA ASP A 56 -1.83 -8.68 -8.81
C ASP A 56 -2.16 -10.00 -9.57
N GLY A 57 -3.23 -10.00 -10.36
CA GLY A 57 -3.71 -11.18 -11.07
C GLY A 57 -4.36 -12.25 -10.16
N LYS A 58 -4.31 -12.09 -8.84
CA LYS A 58 -4.87 -13.03 -7.86
C LYS A 58 -6.19 -12.53 -7.27
N PHE A 59 -6.21 -11.29 -6.82
CA PHE A 59 -7.38 -10.65 -6.20
C PHE A 59 -8.10 -9.68 -7.13
N LEU A 60 -7.36 -9.11 -8.08
CA LEU A 60 -7.88 -8.25 -9.14
C LEU A 60 -7.22 -8.65 -10.45
N THR A 61 -8.06 -8.84 -11.47
CA THR A 61 -7.58 -9.02 -12.84
C THR A 61 -6.70 -7.85 -13.25
N ARG A 62 -5.67 -8.14 -14.01
CA ARG A 62 -4.83 -7.15 -14.62
C ARG A 62 -5.55 -6.50 -15.79
N ASP A 63 -5.43 -5.19 -15.95
CA ASP A 63 -5.91 -4.50 -17.14
C ASP A 63 -5.05 -4.91 -18.36
N PRO A 64 -5.65 -5.12 -19.53
CA PRO A 64 -4.90 -5.48 -20.74
C PRO A 64 -4.07 -4.34 -21.31
N THR A 65 -4.26 -3.10 -20.87
CA THR A 65 -3.51 -1.94 -21.34
C THR A 65 -2.02 -2.12 -21.02
N PRO A 66 -1.10 -1.94 -21.99
CA PRO A 66 0.33 -2.00 -21.74
C PRO A 66 0.74 -1.00 -20.65
N LEU A 67 1.57 -1.44 -19.70
CA LEU A 67 2.06 -0.60 -18.60
C LEU A 67 2.66 0.73 -19.09
N GLN A 68 3.38 0.68 -20.22
CA GLN A 68 3.98 1.85 -20.82
C GLN A 68 2.94 2.90 -21.23
N GLU A 69 1.80 2.51 -21.78
CA GLU A 69 0.74 3.45 -22.18
C GLU A 69 0.11 4.12 -20.95
N SER A 70 -0.18 3.33 -19.92
CA SER A 70 -0.74 3.82 -18.66
C SER A 70 0.22 4.79 -17.95
N LEU A 71 1.52 4.47 -17.90
CA LEU A 71 2.53 5.34 -17.32
C LEU A 71 2.76 6.60 -18.13
N ASN A 72 2.80 6.53 -19.46
CA ASN A 72 2.93 7.69 -20.32
C ASN A 72 1.78 8.68 -20.09
N ALA A 73 0.55 8.19 -19.92
CA ALA A 73 -0.59 9.06 -19.58
C ALA A 73 -0.38 9.83 -18.26
N LEU A 74 0.23 9.19 -17.24
CA LEU A 74 0.56 9.86 -15.98
C LEU A 74 1.73 10.84 -16.14
N VAL A 75 2.75 10.52 -16.95
CA VAL A 75 3.88 11.41 -17.26
C VAL A 75 3.38 12.67 -17.99
N GLU A 76 2.46 12.52 -18.95
CA GLU A 76 1.83 13.65 -19.61
C GLU A 76 1.05 14.53 -18.62
N LEU A 77 0.23 13.94 -17.76
CA LEU A 77 -0.51 14.66 -16.71
C LEU A 77 0.44 15.33 -15.70
N GLN A 78 1.61 14.75 -15.43
CA GLN A 78 2.65 15.37 -14.63
C GLN A 78 3.24 16.59 -15.34
N SER A 79 3.50 16.51 -16.63
CA SER A 79 3.98 17.65 -17.44
C SER A 79 2.93 18.75 -17.57
N GLU A 80 1.65 18.42 -17.54
CA GLU A 80 0.52 19.36 -17.45
C GLU A 80 0.39 20.02 -16.05
N GLY A 81 1.20 19.60 -15.05
CA GLY A 81 1.15 20.12 -13.68
C GLY A 81 0.02 19.55 -12.83
N LYS A 82 -0.72 18.54 -13.30
CA LYS A 82 -1.88 17.95 -12.59
C LYS A 82 -1.50 16.97 -11.49
N LEU A 83 -0.28 16.45 -11.50
CA LEU A 83 0.28 15.64 -10.42
C LEU A 83 1.78 15.88 -10.27
N ARG A 84 2.33 15.62 -9.07
CA ARG A 84 3.75 15.86 -8.78
C ARG A 84 4.59 14.59 -8.83
N ALA A 85 4.03 13.47 -8.35
CA ALA A 85 4.76 12.23 -8.18
C ALA A 85 3.91 11.02 -8.59
N ILE A 86 4.58 10.01 -9.13
CA ILE A 86 3.98 8.76 -9.57
C ILE A 86 4.45 7.63 -8.66
N GLY A 87 3.52 6.82 -8.20
CA GLY A 87 3.77 5.58 -7.48
C GLY A 87 3.15 4.38 -8.20
N LEU A 88 3.53 3.17 -7.79
CA LEU A 88 2.92 1.93 -8.25
C LEU A 88 2.18 1.23 -7.14
N SER A 89 1.08 0.56 -7.47
CA SER A 89 0.32 -0.25 -6.53
C SER A 89 -0.02 -1.61 -7.13
N GLU A 90 0.11 -2.67 -6.34
CA GLU A 90 -0.07 -4.07 -6.79
C GLU A 90 0.85 -4.41 -7.97
N CYS A 91 2.09 -3.94 -7.91
CA CYS A 91 3.10 -4.20 -8.93
C CYS A 91 3.99 -5.38 -8.51
N THR A 92 4.52 -6.07 -9.52
CA THR A 92 5.59 -7.07 -9.39
C THR A 92 6.95 -6.43 -9.63
N LEU A 93 8.05 -7.15 -9.31
CA LEU A 93 9.40 -6.64 -9.58
C LEU A 93 9.62 -6.34 -11.08
N PRO A 94 9.22 -7.20 -12.05
CA PRO A 94 9.29 -6.86 -13.47
C PRO A 94 8.50 -5.60 -13.84
N ASP A 95 7.33 -5.35 -13.22
CA ASP A 95 6.59 -4.12 -13.48
C ASP A 95 7.35 -2.88 -13.01
N LEU A 96 7.96 -2.97 -11.84
CA LEU A 96 8.78 -1.90 -11.30
C LEU A 96 9.99 -1.62 -12.18
N GLU A 97 10.70 -2.67 -12.60
CA GLU A 97 11.86 -2.56 -13.51
C GLU A 97 11.47 -1.90 -14.84
N GLN A 98 10.34 -2.29 -15.41
CA GLN A 98 9.81 -1.66 -16.63
C GLN A 98 9.43 -0.20 -16.39
N ALA A 99 8.77 0.10 -15.29
CA ALA A 99 8.33 1.46 -14.95
C ALA A 99 9.50 2.43 -14.76
N LEU A 100 10.58 1.97 -14.13
CA LEU A 100 11.80 2.75 -13.90
C LEU A 100 12.54 3.14 -15.19
N GLN A 101 12.28 2.44 -16.31
CA GLN A 101 12.80 2.84 -17.63
C GLN A 101 12.00 4.00 -18.24
N ILE A 102 10.80 4.28 -17.71
CA ILE A 102 9.87 5.28 -18.25
C ILE A 102 9.90 6.55 -17.39
N THR A 103 9.80 6.40 -16.05
CA THR A 103 9.68 7.51 -15.10
C THR A 103 10.18 7.09 -13.72
N PRO A 104 10.69 8.05 -12.91
CA PRO A 104 10.96 7.78 -11.50
C PRO A 104 9.70 7.35 -10.74
N ILE A 105 9.82 6.28 -9.96
CA ILE A 105 8.76 5.78 -9.08
C ILE A 105 9.07 6.22 -7.65
N THR A 106 8.21 7.05 -7.07
CA THR A 106 8.45 7.71 -5.78
C THR A 106 7.85 7.03 -4.58
N ALA A 107 6.97 6.07 -4.78
CA ALA A 107 6.38 5.25 -3.73
C ALA A 107 5.80 3.94 -4.29
N ILE A 108 5.80 2.92 -3.45
CA ILE A 108 5.15 1.63 -3.72
C ILE A 108 3.99 1.43 -2.75
N GLN A 109 2.91 0.83 -3.22
CA GLN A 109 1.81 0.42 -2.36
C GLN A 109 1.35 -0.99 -2.71
N ASN A 110 1.89 -2.00 -2.02
CA ASN A 110 1.54 -3.41 -2.21
C ASN A 110 0.86 -4.01 -0.98
N ARG A 111 0.18 -5.13 -1.17
CA ARG A 111 -0.36 -5.93 -0.07
C ARG A 111 0.81 -6.54 0.71
N TYR A 112 0.88 -6.27 2.01
CA TYR A 112 1.92 -6.80 2.85
C TYR A 112 1.43 -6.96 4.30
N ASN A 113 1.53 -8.16 4.85
CA ASN A 113 1.10 -8.49 6.21
C ASN A 113 1.70 -9.83 6.66
N LEU A 114 1.47 -10.24 7.91
CA LEU A 114 1.95 -11.50 8.47
C LEU A 114 1.53 -12.78 7.71
N ARG A 115 0.54 -12.72 6.84
CA ARG A 115 0.12 -13.86 5.99
C ARG A 115 0.65 -13.78 4.57
N GLN A 116 1.22 -12.67 4.19
CA GLN A 116 1.77 -12.39 2.87
C GLN A 116 2.87 -11.35 3.03
N CYS A 117 4.08 -11.83 3.31
CA CYS A 117 5.23 -10.95 3.57
C CYS A 117 6.43 -11.24 2.66
N GLU A 118 6.24 -11.99 1.60
CA GLU A 118 7.25 -12.17 0.57
C GLU A 118 6.97 -11.17 -0.57
N ASP A 119 7.74 -10.10 -0.60
CA ASP A 119 7.72 -9.11 -1.67
C ASP A 119 9.16 -8.63 -1.93
N PRO A 120 9.78 -9.03 -3.05
CA PRO A 120 11.14 -8.63 -3.41
C PRO A 120 11.28 -7.11 -3.58
N ILE A 121 10.18 -6.40 -3.85
CA ILE A 121 10.18 -4.94 -3.99
C ILE A 121 10.49 -4.25 -2.65
N LEU A 122 10.17 -4.87 -1.49
CA LEU A 122 10.50 -4.28 -0.21
C LEU A 122 12.02 -4.13 0.00
N ALA A 123 12.79 -5.10 -0.48
CA ALA A 123 14.26 -5.03 -0.43
C ALA A 123 14.77 -3.88 -1.32
N TRP A 124 14.27 -3.78 -2.54
CA TRP A 124 14.56 -2.66 -3.44
C TRP A 124 14.16 -1.32 -2.82
N ALA A 125 12.94 -1.20 -2.32
CA ALA A 125 12.43 0.02 -1.71
C ALA A 125 13.27 0.46 -0.50
N THR A 126 13.81 -0.50 0.27
CA THR A 126 14.69 -0.21 1.39
C THR A 126 16.04 0.32 0.91
N ALA A 127 16.63 -0.27 -0.11
CA ALA A 127 17.93 0.14 -0.67
C ALA A 127 17.85 1.52 -1.34
N GLU A 128 16.78 1.78 -2.07
CA GLU A 128 16.57 3.04 -2.81
C GLU A 128 15.90 4.14 -1.95
N HIS A 129 15.68 3.89 -0.65
CA HIS A 129 14.97 4.82 0.24
C HIS A 129 13.57 5.23 -0.29
N CYS A 130 12.90 4.34 -1.02
CA CYS A 130 11.58 4.53 -1.58
C CYS A 130 10.51 4.13 -0.54
N PRO A 131 9.55 5.00 -0.20
CA PRO A 131 8.45 4.66 0.70
C PRO A 131 7.65 3.45 0.18
N TYR A 132 7.48 2.44 1.04
CA TYR A 132 6.69 1.25 0.78
C TYR A 132 5.47 1.23 1.70
N TRP A 133 4.28 1.39 1.12
CA TRP A 133 3.02 1.43 1.86
C TRP A 133 2.37 0.05 1.85
N ALA A 134 2.35 -0.59 3.02
CA ALA A 134 1.75 -1.90 3.20
C ALA A 134 0.24 -1.78 3.38
N TYR A 135 -0.56 -2.09 2.34
CA TYR A 135 -2.00 -2.12 2.51
C TYR A 135 -2.47 -3.49 3.00
N SER A 136 -3.68 -3.53 3.59
CA SER A 136 -4.23 -4.72 4.26
C SER A 136 -3.29 -5.30 5.35
N PRO A 137 -2.75 -4.47 6.25
CA PRO A 137 -1.75 -4.88 7.25
C PRO A 137 -2.27 -5.94 8.22
N LEU A 138 -3.59 -6.01 8.42
CA LEU A 138 -4.27 -6.99 9.27
C LEU A 138 -4.98 -8.09 8.46
N ALA A 139 -4.56 -8.32 7.20
CA ALA A 139 -5.14 -9.30 6.28
C ALA A 139 -6.68 -9.17 6.18
N SER A 140 -7.18 -7.95 5.99
CA SER A 140 -8.63 -7.63 5.95
C SER A 140 -9.37 -8.08 7.21
N GLY A 141 -8.72 -8.01 8.36
CA GLY A 141 -9.27 -8.41 9.67
C GLY A 141 -9.16 -9.90 9.98
N LEU A 142 -8.65 -10.73 9.07
CA LEU A 142 -8.49 -12.17 9.32
C LEU A 142 -7.49 -12.46 10.46
N LEU A 143 -6.43 -11.66 10.58
CA LEU A 143 -5.46 -11.77 11.68
C LEU A 143 -6.06 -11.49 13.05
N LEU A 144 -7.19 -10.79 13.12
CA LEU A 144 -7.89 -10.51 14.39
C LEU A 144 -9.00 -11.52 14.67
N LYS A 145 -9.76 -11.91 13.64
CA LYS A 145 -10.86 -12.88 13.77
C LYS A 145 -10.36 -14.29 14.10
N ARG A 146 -9.18 -14.63 13.60
CA ARG A 146 -8.51 -15.94 13.78
C ARG A 146 -7.03 -15.70 14.07
N ALA A 147 -6.76 -15.02 15.19
CA ALA A 147 -5.39 -14.69 15.57
C ALA A 147 -4.60 -15.99 15.82
N PRO A 148 -3.45 -16.18 15.13
CA PRO A 148 -2.58 -17.31 15.38
C PRO A 148 -2.11 -17.32 16.85
N PRO A 149 -1.92 -18.52 17.47
CA PRO A 149 -1.49 -18.61 18.87
C PRO A 149 -0.19 -17.85 19.18
N GLN A 150 0.75 -17.81 18.23
CA GLN A 150 2.01 -17.09 18.37
C GLN A 150 1.78 -15.58 18.43
N LEU A 151 0.86 -15.04 17.60
CA LEU A 151 0.50 -13.62 17.63
C LEU A 151 -0.16 -13.25 18.97
N VAL A 152 -1.02 -14.13 19.51
CA VAL A 152 -1.64 -13.93 20.83
C VAL A 152 -0.59 -13.96 21.94
N LYS A 153 0.35 -14.92 21.92
CA LYS A 153 1.46 -14.98 22.89
C LYS A 153 2.34 -13.73 22.86
N MET A 154 2.64 -13.21 21.66
CA MET A 154 3.40 -11.96 21.52
C MET A 154 2.61 -10.77 22.05
N ALA A 155 1.30 -10.71 21.79
CA ALA A 155 0.45 -9.67 22.34
C ALA A 155 0.49 -9.64 23.88
N GLN A 156 0.40 -10.81 24.51
CA GLN A 156 0.52 -10.94 25.97
C GLN A 156 1.92 -10.51 26.47
N LYS A 157 2.98 -10.99 25.82
CA LYS A 157 4.38 -10.67 26.19
C LYS A 157 4.66 -9.17 26.18
N TYR A 158 4.17 -8.47 25.16
CA TYR A 158 4.39 -7.02 24.97
C TYR A 158 3.27 -6.16 25.59
N GLN A 159 2.32 -6.75 26.32
CA GLN A 159 1.16 -6.05 26.90
C GLN A 159 0.42 -5.20 25.84
N ALA A 160 0.25 -5.76 24.66
CA ALA A 160 -0.31 -5.12 23.49
C ALA A 160 -1.45 -5.95 22.88
N THR A 161 -2.18 -5.38 21.94
CA THR A 161 -3.18 -6.13 21.17
C THR A 161 -2.53 -6.88 19.99
N PRO A 162 -3.15 -7.95 19.47
CA PRO A 162 -2.68 -8.61 18.24
C PRO A 162 -2.51 -7.66 17.05
N ALA A 163 -3.39 -6.64 16.93
CA ALA A 163 -3.30 -5.62 15.90
C ALA A 163 -2.04 -4.75 16.05
N GLN A 164 -1.71 -4.36 17.29
CA GLN A 164 -0.50 -3.59 17.59
C GLN A 164 0.77 -4.40 17.31
N ILE A 165 0.78 -5.68 17.66
CA ILE A 165 1.93 -6.57 17.37
C ILE A 165 2.10 -6.74 15.86
N ALA A 166 1.03 -6.99 15.10
CA ALA A 166 1.11 -7.09 13.64
C ALA A 166 1.63 -5.79 13.01
N SER A 167 1.19 -4.64 13.49
CA SER A 167 1.66 -3.33 13.01
C SER A 167 3.12 -3.07 13.40
N ALA A 168 3.53 -3.41 14.63
CA ALA A 168 4.92 -3.27 15.11
C ALA A 168 5.87 -4.18 14.33
N TRP A 169 5.43 -5.41 14.01
CA TRP A 169 6.20 -6.31 13.17
C TRP A 169 6.42 -5.72 11.77
N LEU A 170 5.38 -5.15 11.14
CA LEU A 170 5.48 -4.49 9.85
C LEU A 170 6.51 -3.34 9.89
N LEU A 171 6.40 -2.45 10.88
CA LEU A 171 7.32 -1.32 11.05
C LEU A 171 8.77 -1.77 11.27
N ALA A 172 8.99 -2.97 11.83
CA ALA A 172 10.31 -3.52 12.06
C ALA A 172 10.94 -4.20 10.83
N ARG A 173 10.16 -4.39 9.73
CA ARG A 173 10.66 -5.03 8.49
C ARG A 173 11.59 -4.12 7.68
N SER A 174 11.27 -2.84 7.64
CA SER A 174 12.07 -1.84 6.92
C SER A 174 11.75 -0.43 7.43
N PRO A 175 12.72 0.48 7.49
CA PRO A 175 12.46 1.89 7.79
C PRO A 175 11.61 2.57 6.71
N MET A 176 11.52 1.99 5.51
CA MET A 176 10.69 2.49 4.41
C MET A 176 9.27 1.96 4.45
N LEU A 177 8.98 0.93 5.26
CA LEU A 177 7.65 0.32 5.31
C LEU A 177 6.72 1.06 6.24
N MET A 178 5.58 1.49 5.71
CA MET A 178 4.50 2.14 6.45
C MET A 178 3.18 1.37 6.28
N PRO A 179 2.60 0.79 7.35
CA PRO A 179 1.30 0.13 7.26
C PRO A 179 0.19 1.14 7.08
N ILE A 180 -0.73 0.87 6.14
CA ILE A 180 -1.97 1.63 5.95
C ILE A 180 -3.08 0.92 6.71
N VAL A 181 -3.45 1.47 7.86
CA VAL A 181 -4.53 0.92 8.70
C VAL A 181 -5.88 1.53 8.31
N GLY A 182 -6.88 0.67 8.12
CA GLY A 182 -8.25 1.08 7.84
C GLY A 182 -9.14 0.87 9.08
N THR A 183 -9.76 1.93 9.57
CA THR A 183 -10.75 1.86 10.65
C THR A 183 -11.77 2.99 10.54
N GLN A 184 -13.00 2.72 11.00
CA GLN A 184 -14.04 3.74 11.18
C GLN A 184 -14.15 4.19 12.65
N ASN A 185 -13.37 3.57 13.55
CA ASN A 185 -13.38 3.89 14.97
C ASN A 185 -12.12 4.72 15.31
N PRO A 186 -12.26 5.98 15.73
CA PRO A 186 -11.12 6.83 16.12
C PRO A 186 -10.27 6.23 17.25
N GLN A 187 -10.87 5.47 18.17
CA GLN A 187 -10.14 4.80 19.25
C GLN A 187 -9.18 3.73 18.69
N HIS A 188 -9.61 2.95 17.69
CA HIS A 188 -8.73 1.99 17.05
C HIS A 188 -7.55 2.67 16.33
N LEU A 189 -7.77 3.88 15.77
CA LEU A 189 -6.67 4.65 15.18
C LEU A 189 -5.61 5.01 16.24
N LEU A 190 -6.05 5.52 17.39
CA LEU A 190 -5.15 5.83 18.52
C LEU A 190 -4.44 4.59 19.05
N GLU A 191 -5.12 3.44 19.09
CA GLU A 191 -4.50 2.17 19.47
C GLU A 191 -3.41 1.74 18.50
N HIS A 192 -3.62 1.90 17.19
CA HIS A 192 -2.61 1.59 16.18
C HIS A 192 -1.34 2.44 16.33
N THR A 193 -1.43 3.70 16.76
CA THR A 193 -0.24 4.54 16.97
C THR A 193 0.66 4.01 18.08
N LYS A 194 0.15 3.26 19.05
CA LYS A 194 0.95 2.63 20.11
C LYS A 194 1.91 1.57 19.56
N ALA A 195 1.66 1.01 18.38
CA ALA A 195 2.58 0.09 17.71
C ALA A 195 3.96 0.72 17.45
N LEU A 196 4.05 2.04 17.29
CA LEU A 196 5.30 2.78 17.08
C LEU A 196 6.27 2.68 18.28
N SER A 197 5.75 2.46 19.48
CA SER A 197 6.55 2.34 20.71
C SER A 197 6.98 0.90 21.03
N ILE A 198 6.47 -0.10 20.31
CA ILE A 198 6.78 -1.51 20.57
C ILE A 198 8.12 -1.87 19.94
N GLN A 199 9.14 -2.08 20.78
CA GLN A 199 10.46 -2.55 20.36
C GLN A 199 10.50 -4.08 20.36
N MET A 200 10.26 -4.69 19.19
CA MET A 200 10.23 -6.14 19.06
C MET A 200 11.64 -6.72 18.88
N SER A 201 12.01 -7.75 19.66
CA SER A 201 13.28 -8.43 19.51
C SER A 201 13.38 -9.17 18.17
N ALA A 202 14.60 -9.40 17.67
CA ALA A 202 14.82 -10.17 16.44
C ALA A 202 14.26 -11.60 16.54
N VAL A 203 14.39 -12.23 17.71
CA VAL A 203 13.85 -13.58 17.98
C VAL A 203 12.32 -13.57 17.88
N ASP A 204 11.65 -12.60 18.47
CA ASP A 204 10.18 -12.52 18.44
C ASP A 204 9.66 -12.23 17.03
N ARG A 205 10.39 -11.43 16.25
CA ARG A 205 10.07 -11.22 14.83
C ARG A 205 10.15 -12.52 14.04
N ALA A 206 11.24 -13.28 14.21
CA ALA A 206 11.42 -14.56 13.54
C ALA A 206 10.33 -15.58 13.89
N ILE A 207 9.86 -15.61 15.16
CA ILE A 207 8.74 -16.47 15.57
C ILE A 207 7.46 -16.11 14.82
N LEU A 208 7.20 -14.82 14.59
CA LEU A 208 6.01 -14.38 13.82
C LEU A 208 6.15 -14.69 12.32
N GLU A 209 7.37 -14.67 11.79
CA GLU A 209 7.64 -15.02 10.39
C GLU A 209 7.38 -16.51 10.09
N GLN A 210 7.62 -17.40 11.06
CA GLN A 210 7.27 -18.84 10.94
C GLN A 210 5.77 -19.11 10.80
N LEU A 211 4.89 -18.12 11.04
CA LEU A 211 3.45 -18.25 10.80
C LEU A 211 3.10 -18.41 9.31
N LEU A 212 4.00 -18.06 8.40
CA LEU A 212 3.81 -18.17 6.96
C LEU A 212 3.81 -19.63 6.50
N ASP A 213 4.68 -20.46 7.09
CA ASP A 213 4.85 -21.88 6.73
C ASP A 213 3.64 -22.75 7.09
N LEU A 214 2.73 -22.22 7.93
CA LEU A 214 1.54 -22.93 8.41
C LEU A 214 0.25 -22.56 7.62
N SER A 215 0.36 -21.75 6.57
CA SER A 215 -0.80 -21.21 5.82
C SER A 215 -0.93 -21.79 4.42
N SER A 216 -0.14 -22.80 4.06
CA SER A 216 -0.21 -23.57 2.80
C SER A 216 -1.18 -24.73 2.88
#